data_a4f7868ef2264f96c108e2b753eed2a3
#
_entry.id   a4f7868ef2264f96c108e2b753eed2a3
#
_cell.length_a   1.000
_cell.length_b   1.000
_cell.length_c   1.000
_cell.angle_alpha   90.00
_cell.angle_beta   90.00
_cell.angle_gamma   90.00
#
_symmetry.space_group_name_H-M   'P 1'
#
loop_
_entity.id
_entity.type
_entity.pdbx_description
1 polymer ?
#
loop_
_entity_poly.entity_id
_entity_poly.type
_entity_poly.pdbx_seq_one_letter_code
_entity_poly.pdbx_strand_id
1 'polypeptide(L)'
;MINKTIPLIPVRYYLRLIELIAARNISTQALCDELNIDIGKFLAEPDLKVSVEQVEKFVQYCLKYPANRDLAFELGRSLHLSSHSLVGYAILTCDTIEHALRLVTRYFSLIMPSFKASIHYNPQNQLELSIEPELLLEPLTLNFHIEAIAVALQNNINELISQHLASYHIFLSIPEPLHGHKFNQLTSAKFHFNSLHKPGIKLVLSQSLLEHK
;
A
#
# COMPACT_ATOMS: atom_id res chain seq x y z
N MET A 1 10.82 16.77 13.90
CA MET A 1 10.86 15.31 13.64
C MET A 1 9.74 14.65 14.42
N ILE A 2 8.87 13.88 13.76
CA ILE A 2 7.82 13.13 14.46
C ILE A 2 8.51 12.01 15.26
N ASN A 3 8.13 11.87 16.53
CA ASN A 3 8.70 10.84 17.40
C ASN A 3 8.22 9.46 16.94
N LYS A 4 9.13 8.58 16.53
CA LYS A 4 8.84 7.22 16.05
C LYS A 4 8.08 6.32 17.05
N THR A 5 8.06 6.69 18.32
CA THR A 5 7.38 5.92 19.37
C THR A 5 5.89 6.25 19.50
N ILE A 6 5.40 7.31 18.86
CA ILE A 6 3.99 7.71 18.92
C ILE A 6 3.15 6.72 18.07
N PRO A 7 2.08 6.12 18.61
CA PRO A 7 1.19 5.25 17.86
C PRO A 7 0.40 6.06 16.84
N LEU A 8 0.65 5.83 15.55
CA LEU A 8 0.01 6.57 14.45
C LEU A 8 -0.58 5.65 13.39
N ILE A 9 -0.04 4.42 13.23
CA ILE A 9 -0.31 3.55 12.10
C ILE A 9 -1.39 2.54 12.49
N PRO A 10 -2.53 2.45 11.77
CA PRO A 10 -3.59 1.49 12.07
C PRO A 10 -3.09 0.04 11.96
N VAL A 11 -3.44 -0.80 12.94
CA VAL A 11 -2.97 -2.19 13.02
C VAL A 11 -3.61 -3.11 11.98
N ARG A 12 -4.75 -2.74 11.40
CA ARG A 12 -5.54 -3.57 10.46
C ARG A 12 -4.73 -4.18 9.32
N TYR A 13 -3.76 -3.44 8.76
CA TYR A 13 -2.91 -3.94 7.66
C TYR A 13 -1.90 -4.98 8.13
N TYR A 14 -1.47 -4.88 9.38
CA TYR A 14 -0.53 -5.83 10.00
C TYR A 14 -1.22 -7.11 10.46
N LEU A 15 -2.52 -7.04 10.79
CA LEU A 15 -3.34 -8.25 10.99
C LEU A 15 -3.37 -9.08 9.70
N ARG A 16 -3.55 -8.43 8.54
CA ARG A 16 -3.53 -9.12 7.26
C ARG A 16 -2.15 -9.73 6.98
N LEU A 17 -1.08 -9.04 7.37
CA LEU A 17 0.28 -9.56 7.26
C LEU A 17 0.49 -10.80 8.16
N ILE A 18 -0.04 -10.78 9.39
CA ILE A 18 -0.03 -11.93 10.29
C ILE A 18 -0.72 -13.15 9.65
N GLU A 19 -1.88 -12.97 9.03
CA GLU A 19 -2.57 -14.04 8.31
C GLU A 19 -1.72 -14.63 7.18
N LEU A 20 -1.06 -13.77 6.39
CA LEU A 20 -0.20 -14.19 5.29
C LEU A 20 1.02 -15.00 5.76
N ILE A 21 1.67 -14.62 6.86
CA ILE A 21 2.79 -15.39 7.41
C ILE A 21 2.34 -16.69 8.06
N ALA A 22 1.16 -16.70 8.70
CA ALA A 22 0.57 -17.93 9.25
C ALA A 22 0.29 -18.95 8.14
N ALA A 23 -0.24 -18.50 7.00
CA ALA A 23 -0.47 -19.34 5.83
C ALA A 23 0.82 -19.97 5.24
N ARG A 24 1.99 -19.42 5.60
CA ARG A 24 3.31 -19.94 5.23
C ARG A 24 3.94 -20.83 6.30
N ASN A 25 3.17 -21.25 7.30
CA ASN A 25 3.62 -22.05 8.45
C ASN A 25 4.73 -21.37 9.28
N ILE A 26 4.76 -20.03 9.31
CA ILE A 26 5.66 -19.27 10.17
C ILE A 26 4.92 -18.97 11.47
N SER A 27 5.58 -19.21 12.62
CA SER A 27 4.98 -19.00 13.92
C SER A 27 4.63 -17.54 14.16
N THR A 28 3.34 -17.25 14.21
CA THR A 28 2.83 -15.93 14.60
C THR A 28 3.00 -15.67 16.08
N GLN A 29 3.02 -16.72 16.92
CA GLN A 29 3.27 -16.59 18.35
C GLN A 29 4.69 -16.04 18.62
N ALA A 30 5.70 -16.57 17.93
CA ALA A 30 7.07 -16.09 18.08
C ALA A 30 7.23 -14.62 17.64
N LEU A 31 6.49 -14.19 16.61
CA LEU A 31 6.40 -12.79 16.22
C LEU A 31 5.79 -11.92 17.33
N CYS A 32 4.70 -12.39 17.91
CA CYS A 32 3.99 -11.66 18.97
C CYS A 32 4.83 -11.52 20.24
N ASP A 33 5.52 -12.59 20.62
CA ASP A 33 6.40 -12.61 21.78
C ASP A 33 7.60 -11.65 21.56
N GLU A 34 8.25 -11.69 20.39
CA GLU A 34 9.39 -10.83 20.05
C GLU A 34 9.00 -9.34 20.02
N LEU A 35 7.78 -9.03 19.54
CA LEU A 35 7.31 -7.66 19.39
C LEU A 35 6.45 -7.17 20.58
N ASN A 36 6.20 -8.03 21.57
CA ASN A 36 5.28 -7.77 22.67
C ASN A 36 3.89 -7.31 22.16
N ILE A 37 3.34 -8.07 21.21
CA ILE A 37 2.06 -7.80 20.56
C ILE A 37 1.00 -8.76 21.11
N ASP A 38 -0.14 -8.21 21.54
CA ASP A 38 -1.35 -8.98 21.87
C ASP A 38 -2.23 -9.06 20.61
N ILE A 39 -2.19 -10.20 19.92
CA ILE A 39 -3.05 -10.45 18.74
C ILE A 39 -4.53 -10.36 19.10
N GLY A 40 -4.93 -10.86 20.28
CA GLY A 40 -6.32 -10.81 20.72
C GLY A 40 -6.83 -9.38 20.80
N LYS A 41 -6.02 -8.48 21.35
CA LYS A 41 -6.32 -7.06 21.39
C LYS A 41 -6.38 -6.43 19.99
N PHE A 42 -5.47 -6.79 19.10
CA PHE A 42 -5.45 -6.28 17.72
C PHE A 42 -6.69 -6.73 16.93
N LEU A 43 -7.14 -7.98 17.12
CA LEU A 43 -8.35 -8.49 16.49
C LEU A 43 -9.62 -7.83 17.04
N ALA A 44 -9.64 -7.52 18.34
CA ALA A 44 -10.77 -6.84 18.98
C ALA A 44 -10.85 -5.35 18.58
N GLU A 45 -9.71 -4.72 18.33
CA GLU A 45 -9.57 -3.29 18.05
C GLU A 45 -8.74 -3.04 16.77
N PRO A 46 -9.28 -3.31 15.57
CA PRO A 46 -8.52 -3.19 14.30
C PRO A 46 -8.09 -1.76 13.97
N ASP A 47 -8.67 -0.76 14.61
CA ASP A 47 -8.31 0.65 14.53
C ASP A 47 -7.26 1.08 15.56
N LEU A 48 -6.83 0.15 16.42
CA LEU A 48 -5.70 0.39 17.31
C LEU A 48 -4.49 0.82 16.49
N LYS A 49 -3.71 1.74 17.05
CA LYS A 49 -2.53 2.28 16.37
C LYS A 49 -1.26 1.75 16.99
N VAL A 50 -0.30 1.45 16.12
CA VAL A 50 1.07 1.06 16.47
C VAL A 50 2.05 2.17 16.09
N SER A 51 3.22 2.16 16.73
CA SER A 51 4.29 3.12 16.43
C SER A 51 5.06 2.71 15.17
N VAL A 52 5.78 3.68 14.58
CA VAL A 52 6.70 3.41 13.46
C VAL A 52 7.75 2.37 13.86
N GLU A 53 8.29 2.45 15.07
CA GLU A 53 9.29 1.49 15.58
C GLU A 53 8.73 0.06 15.62
N GLN A 54 7.50 -0.12 16.08
CA GLN A 54 6.84 -1.43 16.09
C GLN A 54 6.65 -1.97 14.68
N VAL A 55 6.27 -1.11 13.74
CA VAL A 55 6.11 -1.47 12.32
C VAL A 55 7.45 -1.89 11.71
N GLU A 56 8.52 -1.15 11.95
CA GLU A 56 9.86 -1.49 11.45
C GLU A 56 10.32 -2.86 11.96
N LYS A 57 10.18 -3.12 13.25
CA LYS A 57 10.47 -4.43 13.84
C LYS A 57 9.62 -5.55 13.24
N PHE A 58 8.32 -5.27 13.03
CA PHE A 58 7.39 -6.22 12.43
C PHE A 58 7.82 -6.63 11.01
N VAL A 59 8.09 -5.65 10.16
CA VAL A 59 8.54 -5.88 8.78
C VAL A 59 9.90 -6.61 8.76
N GLN A 60 10.85 -6.19 9.60
CA GLN A 60 12.15 -6.84 9.73
C GLN A 60 12.01 -8.30 10.14
N TYR A 61 11.16 -8.60 11.13
CA TYR A 61 10.90 -9.99 11.54
C TYR A 61 10.36 -10.82 10.38
N CYS A 62 9.34 -10.34 9.70
CA CYS A 62 8.74 -11.06 8.59
C CYS A 62 9.74 -11.35 7.47
N LEU A 63 10.61 -10.40 7.14
CA LEU A 63 11.57 -10.51 6.05
C LEU A 63 12.87 -11.28 6.41
N LYS A 64 13.04 -11.71 7.67
CA LYS A 64 14.11 -12.67 8.03
C LYS A 64 13.98 -13.99 7.26
N TYR A 65 12.78 -14.36 6.85
CA TYR A 65 12.52 -15.63 6.18
C TYR A 65 12.59 -15.47 4.66
N PRO A 66 13.46 -16.21 3.96
CA PRO A 66 13.56 -16.11 2.48
C PRO A 66 12.26 -16.37 1.74
N ALA A 67 11.37 -17.21 2.31
CA ALA A 67 10.03 -17.48 1.77
C ALA A 67 9.12 -16.27 1.77
N ASN A 68 9.46 -15.18 2.50
CA ASN A 68 8.66 -13.98 2.63
C ASN A 68 9.14 -12.82 1.75
N ARG A 69 10.05 -13.05 0.81
CA ARG A 69 10.58 -11.97 -0.05
C ARG A 69 9.52 -11.24 -0.87
N ASP A 70 8.42 -11.93 -1.18
CA ASP A 70 7.27 -11.40 -1.92
C ASP A 70 6.11 -10.96 -1.02
N LEU A 71 6.33 -10.85 0.29
CA LEU A 71 5.27 -10.61 1.26
C LEU A 71 4.61 -9.24 1.08
N ALA A 72 5.36 -8.21 0.65
CA ALA A 72 4.84 -6.90 0.31
C ALA A 72 3.87 -6.98 -0.87
N PHE A 73 4.23 -7.73 -1.92
CA PHE A 73 3.39 -7.99 -3.07
C PHE A 73 2.08 -8.68 -2.67
N GLU A 74 2.16 -9.76 -1.88
CA GLU A 74 0.98 -10.51 -1.43
C GLU A 74 0.09 -9.69 -0.50
N LEU A 75 0.69 -8.86 0.36
CA LEU A 75 -0.08 -7.90 1.16
C LEU A 75 -0.85 -6.94 0.26
N GLY A 76 -0.19 -6.31 -0.70
CA GLY A 76 -0.84 -5.39 -1.63
C GLY A 76 -1.98 -6.05 -2.40
N ARG A 77 -1.79 -7.27 -2.89
CA ARG A 77 -2.85 -8.06 -3.55
C ARG A 77 -4.05 -8.38 -2.66
N SER A 78 -3.83 -8.51 -1.38
CA SER A 78 -4.89 -8.82 -0.41
C SER A 78 -5.69 -7.62 0.06
N LEU A 79 -5.23 -6.40 -0.26
CA LEU A 79 -5.88 -5.15 0.14
C LEU A 79 -6.85 -4.70 -0.96
N HIS A 80 -8.13 -4.75 -0.63
CA HIS A 80 -9.25 -4.30 -1.43
C HIS A 80 -9.76 -2.94 -0.94
N LEU A 81 -10.61 -2.26 -1.70
CA LEU A 81 -11.21 -1.00 -1.26
C LEU A 81 -11.91 -1.15 0.09
N SER A 82 -12.62 -2.25 0.32
CA SER A 82 -13.27 -2.57 1.60
C SER A 82 -12.30 -2.69 2.79
N SER A 83 -11.02 -2.96 2.54
CA SER A 83 -9.98 -3.02 3.59
C SER A 83 -9.67 -1.66 4.21
N HIS A 84 -10.10 -0.57 3.57
CA HIS A 84 -9.83 0.80 3.99
C HIS A 84 -10.96 1.43 4.82
N SER A 85 -11.81 0.58 5.45
CA SER A 85 -12.91 1.06 6.33
C SER A 85 -13.84 2.04 5.61
N LEU A 86 -14.33 3.07 6.30
CA LEU A 86 -15.27 4.06 5.74
C LEU A 86 -14.74 4.76 4.49
N VAL A 87 -13.42 5.01 4.41
CA VAL A 87 -12.82 5.65 3.23
C VAL A 87 -12.98 4.76 2.00
N GLY A 88 -12.75 3.45 2.14
CA GLY A 88 -12.91 2.50 1.05
C GLY A 88 -14.36 2.44 0.54
N TYR A 89 -15.33 2.39 1.44
CA TYR A 89 -16.75 2.43 1.05
C TYR A 89 -17.13 3.75 0.35
N ALA A 90 -16.62 4.89 0.82
CA ALA A 90 -16.85 6.17 0.17
C ALA A 90 -16.25 6.21 -1.25
N ILE A 91 -15.08 5.61 -1.47
CA ILE A 91 -14.45 5.47 -2.79
C ILE A 91 -15.34 4.63 -3.72
N LEU A 92 -15.93 3.55 -3.21
CA LEU A 92 -16.83 2.68 -3.98
C LEU A 92 -18.10 3.42 -4.45
N THR A 93 -18.52 4.49 -3.81
CA THR A 93 -19.69 5.29 -4.19
C THR A 93 -19.39 6.44 -5.15
N CYS A 94 -18.12 6.68 -5.50
CA CYS A 94 -17.74 7.73 -6.45
C CYS A 94 -18.23 7.37 -7.87
N ASP A 95 -18.63 8.37 -8.66
CA ASP A 95 -19.14 8.18 -10.02
C ASP A 95 -18.01 8.06 -11.06
N THR A 96 -16.83 8.56 -10.77
CA THR A 96 -15.66 8.55 -11.66
C THR A 96 -14.39 8.18 -10.94
N ILE A 97 -13.39 7.67 -11.68
CA ILE A 97 -12.07 7.39 -11.14
C ILE A 97 -11.41 8.67 -10.61
N GLU A 98 -11.57 9.78 -11.30
CA GLU A 98 -11.03 11.06 -10.83
C GLU A 98 -11.59 11.44 -9.45
N HIS A 99 -12.90 11.32 -9.26
CA HIS A 99 -13.53 11.61 -7.97
C HIS A 99 -13.00 10.66 -6.89
N ALA A 100 -12.88 9.36 -7.18
CA ALA A 100 -12.30 8.37 -6.29
C ALA A 100 -10.86 8.73 -5.87
N LEU A 101 -10.00 9.11 -6.83
CA LEU A 101 -8.61 9.49 -6.54
C LEU A 101 -8.49 10.80 -5.74
N ARG A 102 -9.37 11.78 -5.99
CA ARG A 102 -9.45 13.01 -5.18
C ARG A 102 -9.83 12.68 -3.73
N LEU A 103 -10.78 11.77 -3.55
CA LEU A 103 -11.19 11.30 -2.23
C LEU A 103 -10.06 10.55 -1.52
N VAL A 104 -9.37 9.63 -2.22
CA VAL A 104 -8.15 8.96 -1.72
C VAL A 104 -7.13 9.98 -1.25
N THR A 105 -6.80 10.95 -2.10
CA THR A 105 -5.80 11.98 -1.77
C THR A 105 -6.17 12.77 -0.52
N ARG A 106 -7.44 13.15 -0.41
CA ARG A 106 -7.94 13.93 0.73
C ARG A 106 -7.85 13.18 2.05
N TYR A 107 -8.10 11.88 2.04
CA TYR A 107 -8.19 11.04 3.23
C TYR A 107 -7.06 10.01 3.37
N PHE A 108 -5.99 10.16 2.58
CA PHE A 108 -4.88 9.20 2.56
C PHE A 108 -4.23 9.01 3.94
N SER A 109 -4.14 10.07 4.72
CA SER A 109 -3.60 10.02 6.09
C SER A 109 -4.41 9.15 7.05
N LEU A 110 -5.70 8.87 6.76
CA LEU A 110 -6.51 7.92 7.52
C LEU A 110 -6.22 6.46 7.11
N ILE A 111 -5.76 6.25 5.87
CA ILE A 111 -5.38 4.94 5.33
C ILE A 111 -3.96 4.62 5.77
N MET A 112 -3.01 5.50 5.47
CA MET A 112 -1.57 5.29 5.71
C MET A 112 -0.92 6.59 6.19
N PRO A 113 -0.93 6.87 7.51
CA PRO A 113 -0.39 8.11 8.08
C PRO A 113 1.11 8.34 7.85
N SER A 114 1.86 7.30 7.52
CA SER A 114 3.30 7.38 7.20
C SER A 114 3.60 7.88 5.79
N PHE A 115 2.56 8.08 4.96
CA PHE A 115 2.68 8.59 3.60
C PHE A 115 1.66 9.70 3.36
N LYS A 116 1.97 10.58 2.42
CA LYS A 116 1.06 11.58 1.89
C LYS A 116 0.76 11.32 0.42
N ALA A 117 -0.44 11.66 -0.01
CA ALA A 117 -0.84 11.60 -1.40
C ALA A 117 -1.14 13.00 -1.94
N SER A 118 -0.81 13.25 -3.21
CA SER A 118 -1.14 14.47 -3.93
C SER A 118 -1.47 14.16 -5.37
N ILE A 119 -2.34 14.96 -5.98
CA ILE A 119 -2.66 14.85 -7.42
C ILE A 119 -2.45 16.17 -8.12
N HIS A 120 -2.03 16.07 -9.38
CA HIS A 120 -1.91 17.19 -10.31
C HIS A 120 -2.07 16.69 -11.75
N TYR A 121 -2.26 17.62 -12.67
CA TYR A 121 -2.24 17.31 -14.10
C TYR A 121 -0.88 17.68 -14.70
N ASN A 122 -0.33 16.79 -15.50
CA ASN A 122 0.89 17.08 -16.25
C ASN A 122 0.58 17.89 -17.54
N PRO A 123 1.61 18.38 -18.26
CA PRO A 123 1.40 19.15 -19.49
C PRO A 123 0.66 18.39 -20.61
N GLN A 124 0.61 17.06 -20.54
CA GLN A 124 -0.14 16.20 -21.46
C GLN A 124 -1.58 15.97 -21.02
N ASN A 125 -2.05 16.72 -20.03
CA ASN A 125 -3.39 16.60 -19.44
C ASN A 125 -3.70 15.19 -18.88
N GLN A 126 -2.66 14.47 -18.39
CA GLN A 126 -2.80 13.22 -17.67
C GLN A 126 -2.81 13.51 -16.17
N LEU A 127 -3.63 12.79 -15.41
CA LEU A 127 -3.62 12.88 -13.96
C LEU A 127 -2.44 12.10 -13.40
N GLU A 128 -1.63 12.77 -12.60
CA GLU A 128 -0.55 12.15 -11.81
C GLU A 128 -0.95 12.13 -10.33
N LEU A 129 -1.04 10.93 -9.75
CA LEU A 129 -1.13 10.72 -8.30
C LEU A 129 0.26 10.37 -7.79
N SER A 130 0.80 11.19 -6.89
CA SER A 130 2.06 10.94 -6.18
C SER A 130 1.79 10.52 -4.75
N ILE A 131 2.46 9.45 -4.29
CA ILE A 131 2.43 8.98 -2.90
C ILE A 131 3.87 8.98 -2.40
N GLU A 132 4.16 9.80 -1.41
CA GLU A 132 5.49 10.03 -0.87
C GLU A 132 5.53 9.74 0.63
N PRO A 133 6.66 9.27 1.20
CA PRO A 133 6.78 9.10 2.64
C PRO A 133 6.66 10.45 3.37
N GLU A 134 5.85 10.48 4.43
CA GLU A 134 5.71 11.62 5.35
C GLU A 134 6.57 11.41 6.60
N LEU A 135 6.80 10.14 6.97
CA LEU A 135 7.64 9.75 8.10
C LEU A 135 8.96 9.15 7.61
N LEU A 136 10.01 9.33 8.39
CA LEU A 136 11.31 8.70 8.14
C LEU A 136 11.24 7.22 8.54
N LEU A 137 11.13 6.35 7.54
CA LEU A 137 11.15 4.90 7.68
C LEU A 137 12.55 4.36 7.34
N GLU A 138 12.93 3.25 7.99
CA GLU A 138 14.12 2.50 7.59
C GLU A 138 13.98 1.99 6.14
N PRO A 139 15.09 1.93 5.37
CA PRO A 139 15.02 1.60 3.93
C PRO A 139 14.28 0.30 3.61
N LEU A 140 14.46 -0.74 4.43
CA LEU A 140 13.77 -2.02 4.25
C LEU A 140 12.25 -1.86 4.39
N THR A 141 11.83 -1.17 5.44
CA THR A 141 10.41 -0.91 5.74
C THR A 141 9.80 0.04 4.70
N LEU A 142 10.54 1.04 4.26
CA LEU A 142 10.10 1.96 3.21
C LEU A 142 9.86 1.23 1.89
N ASN A 143 10.80 0.40 1.44
CA ASN A 143 10.67 -0.37 0.22
C ASN A 143 9.49 -1.36 0.29
N PHE A 144 9.32 -2.02 1.43
CA PHE A 144 8.18 -2.90 1.69
C PHE A 144 6.84 -2.18 1.52
N HIS A 145 6.71 -0.98 2.10
CA HIS A 145 5.47 -0.21 2.00
C HIS A 145 5.25 0.34 0.59
N ILE A 146 6.28 0.84 -0.09
CA ILE A 146 6.17 1.31 -1.47
C ILE A 146 5.65 0.19 -2.36
N GLU A 147 6.20 -1.01 -2.24
CA GLU A 147 5.74 -2.17 -3.02
C GLU A 147 4.29 -2.54 -2.69
N ALA A 148 3.96 -2.69 -1.40
CA ALA A 148 2.62 -3.07 -0.97
C ALA A 148 1.56 -2.04 -1.38
N ILE A 149 1.84 -0.74 -1.22
CA ILE A 149 0.94 0.35 -1.62
C ILE A 149 0.76 0.36 -3.15
N ALA A 150 1.82 0.16 -3.93
CA ALA A 150 1.74 0.17 -5.39
C ALA A 150 0.87 -0.98 -5.93
N VAL A 151 1.02 -2.17 -5.36
CA VAL A 151 0.20 -3.34 -5.72
C VAL A 151 -1.25 -3.15 -5.27
N ALA A 152 -1.48 -2.64 -4.04
CA ALA A 152 -2.82 -2.33 -3.56
C ALA A 152 -3.51 -1.25 -4.41
N LEU A 153 -2.76 -0.22 -4.82
CA LEU A 153 -3.26 0.84 -5.71
C LEU A 153 -3.73 0.26 -7.05
N GLN A 154 -2.94 -0.61 -7.67
CA GLN A 154 -3.31 -1.31 -8.90
C GLN A 154 -4.58 -2.17 -8.69
N ASN A 155 -4.62 -2.95 -7.61
CA ASN A 155 -5.77 -3.80 -7.30
C ASN A 155 -7.06 -2.97 -7.11
N ASN A 156 -6.96 -1.88 -6.34
CA ASN A 156 -8.09 -0.99 -6.05
C ASN A 156 -8.57 -0.22 -7.30
N ILE A 157 -7.66 0.19 -8.19
CA ILE A 157 -8.04 0.81 -9.46
C ILE A 157 -8.79 -0.21 -10.33
N ASN A 158 -8.32 -1.46 -10.39
CA ASN A 158 -9.00 -2.50 -11.14
C ASN A 158 -10.40 -2.84 -10.59
N GLU A 159 -10.63 -2.67 -9.27
CA GLU A 159 -11.97 -2.79 -8.68
C GLU A 159 -12.92 -1.66 -9.13
N LEU A 160 -12.37 -0.48 -9.42
CA LEU A 160 -13.15 0.67 -9.89
C LEU A 160 -13.40 0.65 -11.39
N ILE A 161 -12.51 0.02 -12.16
CA ILE A 161 -12.59 -0.04 -13.61
C ILE A 161 -13.39 -1.26 -14.01
N SER A 162 -14.60 -1.08 -14.54
CA SER A 162 -15.34 -2.16 -15.20
C SER A 162 -14.73 -2.46 -16.58
N GLN A 163 -14.06 -3.58 -16.67
CA GLN A 163 -13.56 -4.31 -17.87
C GLN A 163 -13.07 -3.53 -19.12
N HIS A 164 -11.87 -3.90 -19.59
CA HIS A 164 -11.26 -3.57 -20.90
C HIS A 164 -10.66 -2.18 -21.09
N LEU A 165 -10.09 -1.59 -20.05
CA LEU A 165 -9.53 -0.26 -20.17
C LEU A 165 -8.04 -0.23 -20.53
N ALA A 166 -7.65 0.89 -21.13
CA ALA A 166 -6.28 1.18 -21.51
C ALA A 166 -5.29 0.99 -20.37
N SER A 167 -4.09 0.55 -20.71
CA SER A 167 -3.01 0.41 -19.72
C SER A 167 -2.62 1.75 -19.14
N TYR A 168 -2.31 1.78 -17.84
CA TYR A 168 -1.77 2.92 -17.13
C TYR A 168 -0.39 2.61 -16.55
N HIS A 169 0.31 3.62 -16.06
CA HIS A 169 1.69 3.49 -15.62
C HIS A 169 1.83 3.74 -14.13
N ILE A 170 2.60 2.90 -13.44
CA ILE A 170 3.00 3.06 -12.05
C ILE A 170 4.53 3.12 -11.99
N PHE A 171 5.06 4.23 -11.55
CA PHE A 171 6.48 4.49 -11.41
C PHE A 171 6.87 4.36 -9.93
N LEU A 172 7.97 3.65 -9.66
CA LEU A 172 8.44 3.32 -8.33
C LEU A 172 9.88 3.78 -8.13
N SER A 173 10.19 4.23 -6.93
CA SER A 173 11.57 4.56 -6.53
C SER A 173 12.40 3.34 -6.14
N ILE A 174 11.76 2.20 -5.91
CA ILE A 174 12.42 0.95 -5.50
C ILE A 174 12.98 0.20 -6.70
N PRO A 175 14.07 -0.59 -6.53
CA PRO A 175 14.54 -1.51 -7.56
C PRO A 175 13.53 -2.63 -7.83
N GLU A 176 13.63 -3.25 -8.99
CA GLU A 176 12.82 -4.42 -9.31
C GLU A 176 13.13 -5.56 -8.31
N PRO A 177 12.10 -6.08 -7.61
CA PRO A 177 12.30 -7.14 -6.63
C PRO A 177 12.62 -8.48 -7.33
N LEU A 178 13.24 -9.41 -6.59
CA LEU A 178 13.58 -10.76 -7.11
C LEU A 178 12.35 -11.53 -7.63
N HIS A 179 11.16 -11.21 -7.14
CA HIS A 179 9.88 -11.75 -7.59
C HIS A 179 9.19 -10.85 -8.63
N GLY A 180 9.92 -9.99 -9.34
CA GLY A 180 9.41 -9.05 -10.34
C GLY A 180 8.50 -9.70 -11.39
N HIS A 181 8.73 -10.98 -11.74
CA HIS A 181 7.86 -11.73 -12.64
C HIS A 181 6.38 -11.80 -12.19
N LYS A 182 6.09 -11.65 -10.88
CA LYS A 182 4.72 -11.62 -10.35
C LYS A 182 3.94 -10.38 -10.82
N PHE A 183 4.62 -9.27 -11.05
CA PHE A 183 4.00 -8.04 -11.55
C PHE A 183 3.41 -8.19 -12.96
N ASN A 184 3.88 -9.17 -13.74
CA ASN A 184 3.30 -9.50 -15.05
C ASN A 184 1.88 -10.06 -14.94
N GLN A 185 1.46 -10.49 -13.76
CA GLN A 185 0.09 -10.96 -13.49
C GLN A 185 -0.88 -9.80 -13.21
N LEU A 186 -0.35 -8.60 -12.93
CA LEU A 186 -1.13 -7.41 -12.65
C LEU A 186 -1.51 -6.74 -13.98
N THR A 187 -2.67 -7.14 -14.51
CA THR A 187 -3.19 -6.61 -15.78
C THR A 187 -3.52 -5.11 -15.68
N SER A 188 -3.55 -4.42 -16.81
CA SER A 188 -3.86 -2.99 -16.95
C SER A 188 -2.79 -2.01 -16.42
N ALA A 189 -1.92 -2.40 -15.50
CA ALA A 189 -0.83 -1.55 -15.02
C ALA A 189 0.52 -1.95 -15.62
N LYS A 190 1.33 -0.94 -16.00
CA LYS A 190 2.74 -1.11 -16.36
C LYS A 190 3.60 -0.54 -15.25
N PHE A 191 4.37 -1.39 -14.58
CA PHE A 191 5.26 -1.01 -13.49
C PHE A 191 6.64 -0.61 -14.02
N HIS A 192 7.15 0.50 -13.51
CA HIS A 192 8.48 1.05 -13.84
C HIS A 192 9.28 1.17 -12.55
N PHE A 193 10.21 0.26 -12.35
CA PHE A 193 11.07 0.23 -11.17
C PHE A 193 12.25 1.20 -11.32
N ASN A 194 12.81 1.66 -10.19
CA ASN A 194 13.96 2.57 -10.13
C ASN A 194 13.81 3.79 -11.02
N SER A 195 12.58 4.31 -11.14
CA SER A 195 12.19 5.34 -12.11
C SER A 195 11.91 6.72 -11.49
N LEU A 196 11.99 6.82 -10.16
CA LEU A 196 11.80 8.07 -9.42
C LEU A 196 13.07 8.44 -8.67
N HIS A 197 13.43 9.75 -8.69
CA HIS A 197 14.58 10.27 -7.94
C HIS A 197 14.31 10.44 -6.44
N LYS A 198 13.04 10.59 -6.08
CA LYS A 198 12.59 10.69 -4.68
C LYS A 198 11.88 9.40 -4.28
N PRO A 199 11.98 9.00 -2.99
CA PRO A 199 11.22 7.86 -2.51
C PRO A 199 9.72 8.04 -2.71
N GLY A 200 9.05 7.02 -3.26
CA GLY A 200 7.61 7.06 -3.44
C GLY A 200 7.08 6.29 -4.65
N ILE A 201 5.85 6.60 -4.98
CA ILE A 201 5.06 6.01 -6.06
C ILE A 201 4.46 7.14 -6.88
N LYS A 202 4.44 7.01 -8.21
CA LYS A 202 3.69 7.89 -9.09
C LYS A 202 2.82 7.06 -10.03
N LEU A 203 1.51 7.28 -9.98
CA LEU A 203 0.54 6.73 -10.91
C LEU A 203 0.23 7.78 -11.97
N VAL A 204 0.19 7.36 -13.24
CA VAL A 204 -0.18 8.23 -14.37
C VAL A 204 -1.35 7.62 -15.12
N LEU A 205 -2.46 8.37 -15.20
CA LEU A 205 -3.69 7.99 -15.86
C LEU A 205 -4.04 8.95 -16.99
N SER A 206 -4.48 8.40 -18.13
CA SER A 206 -5.02 9.22 -19.23
C SER A 206 -6.38 9.81 -18.89
N GLN A 207 -6.72 10.92 -19.52
CA GLN A 207 -8.02 11.58 -19.34
C GLN A 207 -9.18 10.60 -19.61
N SER A 208 -9.06 9.77 -20.62
CA SER A 208 -10.10 8.77 -20.96
C SER A 208 -10.40 7.76 -19.85
N LEU A 209 -9.42 7.45 -18.98
CA LEU A 209 -9.63 6.56 -17.84
C LEU A 209 -10.35 7.25 -16.68
N LEU A 210 -10.21 8.56 -16.55
CA LEU A 210 -10.72 9.30 -15.38
C LEU A 210 -12.24 9.42 -15.37
N GLU A 211 -12.86 9.41 -16.55
CA GLU A 211 -14.31 9.59 -16.75
C GLU A 211 -15.10 8.28 -16.57
N HIS A 212 -14.40 7.14 -16.49
CA HIS A 212 -15.00 5.81 -16.34
C HIS A 212 -15.12 5.39 -14.88
N LYS A 213 -16.13 4.53 -14.65
CA LYS A 213 -16.27 3.67 -13.49
C LYS A 213 -16.94 2.38 -13.91
#